data_e8d1d4c0a4ca6084a186aafeb6f79282
#
_entry.id   e8d1d4c0a4ca6084a186aafeb6f79282
#
_cell.length_a   1.000
_cell.length_b   1.000
_cell.length_c   1.000
_cell.angle_alpha   90.00
_cell.angle_beta   90.00
_cell.angle_gamma   90.00
#
_symmetry.space_group_name_H-M   'P 1'
#
loop_
_entity.id
_entity.type
_entity.pdbx_description
1 polymer ?
#
loop_
_entity_poly.entity_id
_entity_poly.type
_entity_poly.pdbx_seq_one_letter_code
_entity_poly.pdbx_strand_id
1 'polypeptide(L)'
;MPPKGNKRKKSQEPIPIEPPPFTRPLPIIKIVGISGSGKSTLVRGLRAKGYDARPVSQEHSNVPDLWQQFDRPAYLIYLNATLENQQARRQDVTWSAGAYKEEVRRLTHAREHADLRIDTAELTLDGVLHLAISYLTRRRVARSVQHLDPLPDTGTAAKSPLPPRSIP
;
A
#
# COMPACT_ATOMS: atom_id res chain seq x y z
N MET A 1 -59.30 39.88 -32.43
CA MET A 1 -58.07 39.66 -31.63
C MET A 1 -58.25 38.39 -30.82
N PRO A 2 -57.55 37.31 -31.12
CA PRO A 2 -57.62 36.11 -30.29
C PRO A 2 -56.68 36.27 -29.07
N PRO A 3 -56.99 35.68 -27.91
CA PRO A 3 -56.21 35.84 -26.71
C PRO A 3 -54.90 35.03 -26.81
N LYS A 4 -53.80 35.64 -26.35
CA LYS A 4 -52.45 35.05 -26.29
C LYS A 4 -52.44 33.90 -25.29
N GLY A 5 -52.15 32.73 -25.78
CA GLY A 5 -51.92 31.51 -24.96
C GLY A 5 -50.81 31.67 -23.96
N ASN A 6 -51.14 31.50 -22.71
CA ASN A 6 -50.22 31.47 -21.57
C ASN A 6 -49.51 30.11 -21.58
N LYS A 7 -48.24 30.10 -22.04
CA LYS A 7 -47.36 28.88 -21.94
C LYS A 7 -47.02 28.68 -20.46
N ARG A 8 -47.69 27.76 -19.81
CA ARG A 8 -47.30 27.26 -18.48
C ARG A 8 -45.91 26.68 -18.57
N LYS A 9 -44.95 27.28 -17.86
CA LYS A 9 -43.64 26.69 -17.62
C LYS A 9 -43.85 25.38 -16.89
N LYS A 10 -43.45 24.25 -17.50
CA LYS A 10 -43.36 22.97 -16.81
C LYS A 10 -42.31 23.14 -15.69
N SER A 11 -42.75 23.06 -14.45
CA SER A 11 -41.91 22.95 -13.28
C SER A 11 -41.06 21.68 -13.45
N GLN A 12 -39.75 21.82 -13.57
CA GLN A 12 -38.86 20.68 -13.51
C GLN A 12 -38.93 20.14 -12.07
N GLU A 13 -39.42 18.91 -11.95
CA GLU A 13 -39.32 18.18 -10.68
C GLU A 13 -37.84 18.05 -10.30
N PRO A 14 -37.50 18.28 -9.02
CA PRO A 14 -36.12 18.08 -8.57
C PRO A 14 -35.71 16.63 -8.80
N ILE A 15 -34.58 16.43 -9.47
CA ILE A 15 -33.98 15.11 -9.65
C ILE A 15 -33.69 14.54 -8.24
N PRO A 16 -34.20 13.34 -7.90
CA PRO A 16 -33.87 12.72 -6.63
C PRO A 16 -32.35 12.55 -6.53
N ILE A 17 -31.74 13.23 -5.56
CA ILE A 17 -30.32 12.98 -5.22
C ILE A 17 -30.31 11.63 -4.52
N GLU A 18 -29.97 10.58 -5.26
CA GLU A 18 -29.68 9.29 -4.61
C GLU A 18 -28.54 9.49 -3.62
N PRO A 19 -28.69 9.03 -2.36
CA PRO A 19 -27.59 9.07 -1.42
C PRO A 19 -26.41 8.29 -2.02
N PRO A 20 -25.16 8.77 -1.85
CA PRO A 20 -24.01 8.06 -2.37
C PRO A 20 -24.04 6.61 -1.87
N PRO A 21 -23.70 5.63 -2.73
CA PRO A 21 -23.72 4.23 -2.34
C PRO A 21 -22.85 4.07 -1.09
N PHE A 22 -23.37 3.37 -0.07
CA PHE A 22 -22.67 3.10 1.18
C PHE A 22 -21.42 2.24 0.85
N THR A 23 -20.32 2.88 0.59
CA THR A 23 -19.04 2.24 0.31
C THR A 23 -18.45 1.76 1.63
N ARG A 24 -18.51 0.45 1.87
CA ARG A 24 -17.77 -0.16 2.98
C ARG A 24 -16.27 0.13 2.79
N PRO A 25 -15.54 0.44 3.88
CA PRO A 25 -14.09 0.58 3.79
C PRO A 25 -13.47 -0.67 3.15
N LEU A 26 -12.51 -0.49 2.27
CA LEU A 26 -11.79 -1.60 1.66
C LEU A 26 -10.96 -2.32 2.72
N PRO A 27 -10.82 -3.65 2.63
CA PRO A 27 -9.92 -4.39 3.51
C PRO A 27 -8.48 -3.94 3.26
N ILE A 28 -7.77 -3.65 4.34
CA ILE A 28 -6.37 -3.21 4.30
C ILE A 28 -5.47 -4.43 4.12
N ILE A 29 -4.55 -4.34 3.17
CA ILE A 29 -3.53 -5.35 2.91
C ILE A 29 -2.18 -4.73 3.28
N LYS A 30 -1.55 -5.22 4.34
CA LYS A 30 -0.21 -4.77 4.71
C LYS A 30 0.87 -5.65 4.12
N ILE A 31 1.96 -5.03 3.71
CA ILE A 31 3.09 -5.69 3.06
C ILE A 31 4.34 -5.40 3.87
N VAL A 32 5.01 -6.47 4.29
CA VAL A 32 6.25 -6.45 5.07
C VAL A 32 7.35 -7.24 4.35
N GLY A 33 8.57 -6.98 4.69
CA GLY A 33 9.76 -7.64 4.17
C GLY A 33 11.00 -6.79 4.42
N ILE A 34 12.17 -7.34 4.20
CA ILE A 34 13.44 -6.61 4.37
C ILE A 34 13.52 -5.41 3.39
N SER A 35 14.45 -4.51 3.65
CA SER A 35 14.79 -3.43 2.72
C SER A 35 15.18 -4.02 1.37
N GLY A 36 14.66 -3.44 0.27
CA GLY A 36 14.93 -3.95 -1.08
C GLY A 36 14.17 -5.23 -1.46
N SER A 37 13.23 -5.72 -0.64
CA SER A 37 12.41 -6.90 -0.99
C SER A 37 11.36 -6.66 -2.07
N GLY A 38 11.08 -5.39 -2.44
CA GLY A 38 10.09 -5.04 -3.44
C GLY A 38 8.73 -4.59 -2.89
N LYS A 39 8.64 -4.27 -1.59
CA LYS A 39 7.39 -3.81 -0.93
C LYS A 39 6.71 -2.68 -1.70
N SER A 40 7.44 -1.59 -1.95
CA SER A 40 6.85 -0.41 -2.61
C SER A 40 6.36 -0.70 -4.02
N THR A 41 7.05 -1.56 -4.75
CA THR A 41 6.65 -1.98 -6.09
C THR A 41 5.37 -2.81 -6.05
N LEU A 42 5.28 -3.78 -5.12
CA LEU A 42 4.09 -4.59 -4.96
C LEU A 42 2.89 -3.74 -4.50
N VAL A 43 3.10 -2.83 -3.54
CA VAL A 43 2.06 -1.89 -3.08
C VAL A 43 1.52 -1.08 -4.26
N ARG A 44 2.39 -0.49 -5.08
CA ARG A 44 2.00 0.29 -6.26
C ARG A 44 1.18 -0.56 -7.24
N GLY A 45 1.63 -1.76 -7.53
CA GLY A 45 0.91 -2.68 -8.42
C GLY A 45 -0.46 -3.09 -7.91
N LEU A 46 -0.59 -3.41 -6.63
CA LEU A 46 -1.86 -3.78 -6.00
C LEU A 46 -2.83 -2.58 -5.95
N ARG A 47 -2.34 -1.39 -5.62
CA ARG A 47 -3.17 -0.17 -5.61
C ARG A 47 -3.67 0.17 -7.02
N ALA A 48 -2.86 0.00 -8.04
CA ALA A 48 -3.29 0.14 -9.43
C ALA A 48 -4.38 -0.87 -9.83
N LYS A 49 -4.53 -1.97 -9.11
CA LYS A 49 -5.60 -2.96 -9.28
C LYS A 49 -6.79 -2.75 -8.33
N GLY A 50 -6.79 -1.66 -7.56
CA GLY A 50 -7.89 -1.29 -6.67
C GLY A 50 -7.82 -1.87 -5.26
N TYR A 51 -6.76 -2.57 -4.87
CA TYR A 51 -6.57 -3.07 -3.51
C TYR A 51 -5.96 -2.00 -2.60
N ASP A 52 -6.47 -1.87 -1.37
CA ASP A 52 -5.89 -0.95 -0.37
C ASP A 52 -4.64 -1.58 0.25
N ALA A 53 -3.57 -1.60 -0.53
CA ALA A 53 -2.28 -2.11 -0.13
C ALA A 53 -1.43 -1.01 0.50
N ARG A 54 -0.74 -1.33 1.61
CA ARG A 54 0.10 -0.40 2.37
C ARG A 54 1.40 -1.06 2.80
N PRO A 55 2.55 -0.40 2.65
CA PRO A 55 3.82 -0.92 3.15
C PRO A 55 3.90 -0.69 4.66
N VAL A 56 4.62 -1.55 5.37
CA VAL A 56 4.99 -1.34 6.76
C VAL A 56 6.50 -1.53 6.91
N SER A 57 7.16 -0.54 7.49
CA SER A 57 8.61 -0.57 7.76
C SER A 57 8.94 -1.35 9.04
N GLN A 58 8.41 -2.57 9.14
CA GLN A 58 8.64 -3.48 10.26
C GLN A 58 10.12 -3.81 10.44
N GLU A 59 10.87 -3.88 9.35
CA GLU A 59 12.30 -4.17 9.33
C GLU A 59 13.16 -3.12 10.06
N HIS A 60 12.62 -1.92 10.25
CA HIS A 60 13.28 -0.82 10.97
C HIS A 60 12.79 -0.64 12.39
N SER A 61 11.86 -1.48 12.86
CA SER A 61 11.24 -1.35 14.17
C SER A 61 11.60 -2.50 15.11
N ASN A 62 11.89 -2.17 16.36
CA ASN A 62 12.02 -3.14 17.43
C ASN A 62 10.67 -3.54 18.08
N VAL A 63 9.57 -2.92 17.63
CA VAL A 63 8.21 -3.29 18.05
C VAL A 63 7.78 -4.50 17.21
N PRO A 64 7.63 -5.70 17.80
CA PRO A 64 7.45 -6.94 17.02
C PRO A 64 6.17 -6.96 16.18
N ASP A 65 5.13 -6.30 16.64
CA ASP A 65 3.79 -6.28 16.06
C ASP A 65 3.42 -4.92 15.45
N LEU A 66 4.41 -4.10 15.06
CA LEU A 66 4.15 -2.79 14.44
C LEU A 66 3.17 -2.89 13.27
N TRP A 67 3.23 -3.98 12.51
CA TRP A 67 2.36 -4.23 11.38
C TRP A 67 0.86 -4.30 11.74
N GLN A 68 0.53 -4.59 13.00
CA GLN A 68 -0.88 -4.61 13.50
C GLN A 68 -1.34 -3.26 14.02
N GLN A 69 -0.41 -2.34 14.27
CA GLN A 69 -0.72 -1.06 14.89
C GLN A 69 -1.27 -0.08 13.88
N PHE A 70 -1.93 0.97 14.39
CA PHE A 70 -2.68 1.99 13.65
C PHE A 70 -3.90 1.40 12.94
N ASP A 71 -3.77 0.85 11.74
CA ASP A 71 -4.86 0.20 11.03
C ASP A 71 -4.60 -1.30 10.98
N ARG A 72 -5.43 -2.09 11.65
CA ARG A 72 -5.28 -3.54 11.63
C ARG A 72 -5.52 -4.09 10.23
N PRO A 73 -4.58 -4.84 9.64
CA PRO A 73 -4.77 -5.39 8.31
C PRO A 73 -5.79 -6.54 8.32
N ALA A 74 -6.54 -6.65 7.22
CA ALA A 74 -7.32 -7.85 6.92
C ALA A 74 -6.42 -8.98 6.39
N TYR A 75 -5.32 -8.61 5.72
CA TYR A 75 -4.34 -9.54 5.19
C TYR A 75 -2.92 -8.99 5.34
N LEU A 76 -1.99 -9.89 5.66
CA LEU A 76 -0.57 -9.61 5.75
C LEU A 76 0.21 -10.42 4.71
N ILE A 77 0.93 -9.74 3.84
CA ILE A 77 1.82 -10.36 2.85
C ILE A 77 3.27 -10.13 3.27
N TYR A 78 4.01 -11.21 3.39
CA TYR A 78 5.43 -11.20 3.69
C TYR A 78 6.26 -11.47 2.42
N LEU A 79 7.17 -10.56 2.09
CA LEU A 79 8.13 -10.72 1.00
C LEU A 79 9.45 -11.23 1.57
N ASN A 80 9.79 -12.46 1.22
CA ASN A 80 11.08 -13.05 1.56
C ASN A 80 12.11 -12.68 0.47
N ALA A 81 13.28 -12.21 0.88
CA ALA A 81 14.41 -11.96 0.01
C ALA A 81 15.72 -12.32 0.73
N THR A 82 16.72 -12.72 -0.03
CA THR A 82 18.05 -13.03 0.51
C THR A 82 18.92 -11.78 0.60
N LEU A 83 20.05 -11.89 1.33
CA LEU A 83 21.03 -10.81 1.36
C LEU A 83 21.56 -10.49 -0.05
N GLU A 84 21.80 -11.51 -0.87
CA GLU A 84 22.27 -11.35 -2.24
C GLU A 84 21.24 -10.57 -3.09
N ASN A 85 19.95 -10.86 -2.93
CA ASN A 85 18.90 -10.10 -3.60
C ASN A 85 18.85 -8.63 -3.13
N GLN A 86 19.03 -8.40 -1.83
CA GLN A 86 19.06 -7.06 -1.25
C GLN A 86 20.23 -6.27 -1.81
N GLN A 87 21.42 -6.85 -1.84
CA GLN A 87 22.65 -6.26 -2.38
C GLN A 87 22.53 -5.97 -3.88
N ALA A 88 21.96 -6.91 -4.65
CA ALA A 88 21.79 -6.75 -6.09
C ALA A 88 20.78 -5.64 -6.46
N ARG A 89 19.73 -5.48 -5.65
CA ARG A 89 18.65 -4.49 -5.92
C ARG A 89 18.96 -3.08 -5.40
N ARG A 90 19.81 -2.97 -4.40
CA ARG A 90 20.16 -1.72 -3.72
C ARG A 90 21.68 -1.57 -3.66
N GLN A 91 22.26 -1.29 -4.80
CA GLN A 91 23.72 -1.07 -4.93
C GLN A 91 24.20 0.28 -4.37
N ASP A 92 23.26 1.18 -4.08
CA ASP A 92 23.49 2.49 -3.47
C ASP A 92 23.83 2.42 -1.97
N VAL A 93 23.62 1.27 -1.35
CA VAL A 93 23.84 1.04 0.08
C VAL A 93 24.69 -0.21 0.28
N THR A 94 25.66 -0.13 1.20
CA THR A 94 26.42 -1.30 1.62
C THR A 94 25.62 -2.09 2.65
N TRP A 95 25.12 -3.25 2.25
CA TRP A 95 24.40 -4.17 3.14
C TRP A 95 25.33 -5.17 3.76
N SER A 96 25.41 -5.19 5.08
CA SER A 96 26.16 -6.21 5.82
C SER A 96 25.28 -7.39 6.20
N ALA A 97 25.91 -8.55 6.39
CA ALA A 97 25.21 -9.73 6.91
C ALA A 97 24.59 -9.48 8.30
N GLY A 98 25.22 -8.63 9.12
CA GLY A 98 24.69 -8.24 10.43
C GLY A 98 23.42 -7.42 10.32
N ALA A 99 23.40 -6.41 9.43
CA ALA A 99 22.20 -5.60 9.17
C ALA A 99 21.05 -6.45 8.62
N TYR A 100 21.32 -7.34 7.68
CA TYR A 100 20.36 -8.29 7.15
C TYR A 100 19.74 -9.18 8.24
N LYS A 101 20.57 -9.77 9.09
CA LYS A 101 20.10 -10.62 10.20
C LYS A 101 19.22 -9.85 11.17
N GLU A 102 19.55 -8.58 11.43
CA GLU A 102 18.75 -7.73 12.31
C GLU A 102 17.39 -7.40 11.71
N GLU A 103 17.32 -7.06 10.41
CA GLU A 103 16.05 -6.87 9.73
C GLU A 103 15.18 -8.14 9.75
N VAL A 104 15.77 -9.30 9.47
CA VAL A 104 15.09 -10.61 9.53
C VAL A 104 14.57 -10.88 10.95
N ARG A 105 15.35 -10.59 11.97
CA ARG A 105 14.94 -10.74 13.38
C ARG A 105 13.71 -9.89 13.70
N ARG A 106 13.69 -8.62 13.28
CA ARG A 106 12.57 -7.71 13.47
C ARG A 106 11.30 -8.12 12.74
N LEU A 107 11.45 -8.91 11.69
CA LEU A 107 10.35 -9.41 10.86
C LEU A 107 9.79 -10.76 11.33
N THR A 108 10.38 -11.41 12.33
CA THR A 108 10.00 -12.77 12.76
C THR A 108 8.52 -12.89 13.08
N HIS A 109 7.99 -11.99 13.92
CA HIS A 109 6.57 -12.01 14.30
C HIS A 109 5.65 -11.82 13.09
N ALA A 110 5.96 -10.87 12.21
CA ALA A 110 5.17 -10.65 10.98
C ALA A 110 5.23 -11.87 10.05
N ARG A 111 6.40 -12.50 9.90
CA ARG A 111 6.58 -13.70 9.10
C ARG A 111 5.73 -14.87 9.61
N GLU A 112 5.66 -15.07 10.91
CA GLU A 112 4.88 -16.13 11.53
C GLU A 112 3.37 -15.95 11.34
N HIS A 113 2.91 -14.70 11.29
CA HIS A 113 1.49 -14.33 11.15
C HIS A 113 1.07 -13.98 9.72
N ALA A 114 1.97 -14.05 8.75
CA ALA A 114 1.64 -13.71 7.37
C ALA A 114 0.65 -14.69 6.75
N ASP A 115 -0.39 -14.14 6.12
CA ASP A 115 -1.39 -14.91 5.36
C ASP A 115 -0.82 -15.43 4.03
N LEU A 116 0.11 -14.69 3.44
CA LEU A 116 0.82 -15.06 2.23
C LEU A 116 2.30 -14.74 2.39
N ARG A 117 3.15 -15.70 2.06
CA ARG A 117 4.61 -15.54 1.98
C ARG A 117 5.04 -15.74 0.54
N ILE A 118 5.76 -14.76 0.00
CA ILE A 118 6.28 -14.81 -1.37
C ILE A 118 7.80 -14.77 -1.30
N ASP A 119 8.44 -15.80 -1.84
CA ASP A 119 9.88 -15.77 -2.06
C ASP A 119 10.16 -14.99 -3.35
N THR A 120 10.88 -13.87 -3.20
CA THR A 120 11.15 -12.97 -4.33
C THR A 120 12.49 -13.24 -5.00
N ALA A 121 13.24 -14.25 -4.54
CA ALA A 121 14.59 -14.51 -5.02
C ALA A 121 14.64 -14.78 -6.52
N GLU A 122 13.72 -15.60 -7.01
CA GLU A 122 13.68 -16.07 -8.41
C GLU A 122 12.50 -15.54 -9.21
N LEU A 123 11.76 -14.58 -8.64
CA LEU A 123 10.59 -14.03 -9.28
C LEU A 123 10.86 -12.66 -9.88
N THR A 124 10.27 -12.40 -11.04
CA THR A 124 10.14 -11.06 -11.59
C THR A 124 9.14 -10.23 -10.77
N LEU A 125 9.19 -8.91 -10.90
CA LEU A 125 8.22 -8.01 -10.25
C LEU A 125 6.77 -8.37 -10.66
N ASP A 126 6.56 -8.70 -11.94
CA ASP A 126 5.24 -9.13 -12.44
C ASP A 126 4.83 -10.48 -11.86
N GLY A 127 5.78 -11.39 -11.65
CA GLY A 127 5.54 -12.69 -11.02
C GLY A 127 5.08 -12.54 -9.57
N VAL A 128 5.72 -11.66 -8.81
CA VAL A 128 5.33 -11.34 -7.42
C VAL A 128 3.92 -10.75 -7.38
N LEU A 129 3.65 -9.76 -8.25
CA LEU A 129 2.33 -9.13 -8.36
C LEU A 129 1.25 -10.14 -8.74
N HIS A 130 1.53 -11.02 -9.71
CA HIS A 130 0.60 -12.07 -10.15
C HIS A 130 0.24 -13.03 -9.01
N LEU A 131 1.21 -13.48 -8.23
CA LEU A 131 0.98 -14.36 -7.07
C LEU A 131 0.11 -13.67 -6.02
N ALA A 132 0.40 -12.42 -5.69
CA ALA A 132 -0.38 -11.66 -4.74
C ALA A 132 -1.84 -11.47 -5.20
N ILE A 133 -2.06 -11.06 -6.47
CA ILE A 133 -3.40 -10.89 -7.04
C ILE A 133 -4.16 -12.23 -7.06
N SER A 134 -3.51 -13.32 -7.47
CA SER A 134 -4.12 -14.64 -7.50
C SER A 134 -4.58 -15.09 -6.12
N TYR A 135 -3.77 -14.84 -5.09
CA TYR A 135 -4.15 -15.12 -3.70
C TYR A 135 -5.36 -14.30 -3.27
N LEU A 136 -5.30 -12.97 -3.45
CA LEU A 136 -6.38 -12.06 -3.04
C LEU A 136 -7.69 -12.35 -3.78
N THR A 137 -7.62 -12.70 -5.05
CA THR A 137 -8.79 -13.09 -5.85
C THR A 137 -9.43 -14.39 -5.34
N ARG A 138 -8.62 -15.41 -5.03
CA ARG A 138 -9.13 -16.66 -4.44
C ARG A 138 -9.78 -16.44 -3.07
N ARG A 139 -9.28 -15.49 -2.30
CA ARG A 139 -9.86 -15.07 -1.02
C ARG A 139 -11.05 -14.14 -1.16
N ARG A 140 -11.42 -13.76 -2.39
CA ARG A 140 -12.51 -12.82 -2.70
C ARG A 140 -12.37 -11.50 -1.96
N VAL A 141 -11.14 -11.01 -1.86
CA VAL A 141 -10.84 -9.74 -1.19
C VAL A 141 -11.47 -8.59 -1.99
N ALA A 142 -12.26 -7.76 -1.31
CA ALA A 142 -12.89 -6.61 -1.95
C ALA A 142 -11.85 -5.60 -2.42
N ARG A 143 -12.08 -5.04 -3.60
CA ARG A 143 -11.24 -4.00 -4.19
C ARG A 143 -12.10 -2.92 -4.83
N SER A 144 -11.54 -1.74 -5.03
CA SER A 144 -12.15 -0.67 -5.81
C SER A 144 -12.20 -1.06 -7.29
N VAL A 145 -13.23 -0.61 -7.98
CA VAL A 145 -13.30 -0.69 -9.46
C VAL A 145 -12.38 0.33 -10.12
N GLN A 146 -11.99 1.37 -9.39
CA GLN A 146 -11.04 2.39 -9.81
C GLN A 146 -9.65 2.09 -9.25
N HIS A 147 -8.63 2.58 -9.94
CA HIS A 147 -7.27 2.59 -9.39
C HIS A 147 -7.23 3.40 -8.09
N LEU A 148 -6.43 2.96 -7.14
CA LEU A 148 -6.08 3.75 -5.96
C LEU A 148 -4.76 4.46 -6.23
N ASP A 149 -4.68 5.73 -5.82
CA ASP A 149 -3.47 6.53 -5.98
C ASP A 149 -2.28 5.87 -5.28
N PRO A 150 -1.07 6.01 -5.84
CA PRO A 150 0.14 5.63 -5.14
C PRO A 150 0.23 6.34 -3.79
N LEU A 151 0.72 5.66 -2.77
CA LEU A 151 1.02 6.31 -1.50
C LEU A 151 2.24 7.22 -1.68
N PRO A 152 2.28 8.38 -0.98
CA PRO A 152 3.47 9.22 -0.99
C PRO A 152 4.68 8.44 -0.49
N ASP A 153 5.82 8.61 -1.16
CA ASP A 153 7.08 8.00 -0.73
C ASP A 153 7.46 8.57 0.64
N THR A 154 7.39 7.75 1.68
CA THR A 154 7.81 8.12 3.04
C THR A 154 9.34 8.22 3.17
N GLY A 155 10.08 8.04 2.08
CA GLY A 155 11.55 8.03 2.03
C GLY A 155 12.21 9.38 1.75
N THR A 156 11.45 10.44 1.45
CA THR A 156 12.01 11.79 1.28
C THR A 156 11.36 12.73 2.27
N ALA A 157 11.72 12.58 3.56
CA ALA A 157 11.62 13.73 4.45
C ALA A 157 12.53 14.81 3.85
N ALA A 158 11.93 15.79 3.18
CA ALA A 158 12.62 16.99 2.78
C ALA A 158 13.31 17.53 4.02
N LYS A 159 14.65 17.59 4.01
CA LYS A 159 15.41 18.41 4.95
C LYS A 159 14.91 19.83 4.75
N SER A 160 13.99 20.26 5.59
CA SER A 160 13.68 21.67 5.72
C SER A 160 14.99 22.40 6.04
N PRO A 161 15.37 23.42 5.27
CA PRO A 161 16.53 24.20 5.63
C PRO A 161 16.28 24.80 7.00
N LEU A 162 17.23 24.57 7.92
CA LEU A 162 17.25 25.21 9.23
C LEU A 162 17.18 26.72 9.03
N PRO A 163 16.36 27.44 9.81
CA PRO A 163 16.36 28.89 9.78
C PRO A 163 17.75 29.41 10.19
N PRO A 164 18.23 30.52 9.61
CA PRO A 164 19.53 31.07 9.93
C PRO A 164 19.56 31.40 11.42
N ARG A 165 20.61 30.95 12.11
CA ARG A 165 20.89 31.33 13.50
C ARG A 165 21.15 32.82 13.51
N SER A 166 20.31 33.57 14.22
CA SER A 166 20.61 34.94 14.58
C SER A 166 21.80 34.91 15.55
N ILE A 167 22.90 35.54 15.15
CA ILE A 167 24.06 35.77 15.99
C ILE A 167 23.80 37.10 16.70
N PRO A 168 24.03 37.22 18.02
CA PRO A 168 23.86 38.44 18.77
C PRO A 168 24.85 39.54 18.38
#